data_18179146b30db7ce4558a0e37722d7b4
#
_entry.id   18179146b30db7ce4558a0e37722d7b4
#
_cell.length_a   1.000
_cell.length_b   1.000
_cell.length_c   1.000
_cell.angle_alpha   90.00
_cell.angle_beta   90.00
_cell.angle_gamma   90.00
#
_symmetry.space_group_name_H-M   'P 1'
#
loop_
_entity.id
_entity.type
_entity.pdbx_description
1 polymer ?
#
loop_
_entity_poly.entity_id
_entity_poly.type
_entity_poly.pdbx_seq_one_letter_code
_entity_poly.pdbx_strand_id
1 'polypeptide(L)'
;MPISTSQTAEYLRKAIEASSKTQREIAEQAGFRHSNVLSMMRSGETKVPISRIPDLADALRVPHVPFLLTAIEEYHPEVHQVLFEYFGAGLSRSELILLEVFDEARHAAPFEMDAGLCNVLLELFVFVGHMHKEIGS
;
A
#
# COMPACT_ATOMS: atom_id res chain seq x y z
N MET A 1 1.81 12.80 -25.96
CA MET A 1 1.72 12.93 -24.49
C MET A 1 3.02 12.44 -23.89
N PRO A 2 3.74 13.24 -23.13
CA PRO A 2 4.87 12.70 -22.41
C PRO A 2 4.34 11.67 -21.42
N ILE A 3 4.88 10.47 -21.51
CA ILE A 3 4.60 9.43 -20.51
C ILE A 3 5.18 9.96 -19.21
N SER A 4 4.34 10.14 -18.20
CA SER A 4 4.81 10.52 -16.88
C SER A 4 5.82 9.49 -16.39
N THR A 5 7.01 9.92 -16.03
CA THR A 5 8.01 9.06 -15.40
C THR A 5 7.73 8.85 -13.91
N SER A 6 6.67 9.48 -13.39
CA SER A 6 6.26 9.36 -11.99
C SER A 6 5.66 8.00 -11.69
N GLN A 7 6.33 7.24 -10.85
CA GLN A 7 5.83 5.93 -10.37
C GLN A 7 4.57 6.10 -9.52
N THR A 8 4.48 7.17 -8.77
CA THR A 8 3.30 7.47 -7.95
C THR A 8 2.09 7.78 -8.81
N ALA A 9 2.26 8.59 -9.87
CA ALA A 9 1.20 8.87 -10.83
C ALA A 9 0.75 7.60 -11.55
N GLU A 10 1.68 6.73 -11.92
CA GLU A 10 1.41 5.44 -12.56
C GLU A 10 0.62 4.51 -11.63
N TYR A 11 0.99 4.45 -10.36
CA TYR A 11 0.25 3.68 -9.36
C TYR A 11 -1.19 4.18 -9.24
N LEU A 12 -1.35 5.50 -9.12
CA LEU A 12 -2.67 6.13 -9.03
C LEU A 12 -3.50 5.87 -10.29
N ARG A 13 -2.91 6.01 -11.47
CA ARG A 13 -3.58 5.74 -12.75
C ARG A 13 -4.12 4.31 -12.82
N LYS A 14 -3.29 3.34 -12.50
CA LYS A 14 -3.68 1.92 -12.49
C LYS A 14 -4.80 1.65 -11.48
N ALA A 15 -4.72 2.24 -10.30
CA ALA A 15 -5.75 2.09 -9.27
C ALA A 15 -7.09 2.69 -9.71
N ILE A 16 -7.07 3.84 -10.36
CA ILE A 16 -8.27 4.49 -10.91
C ILE A 16 -8.89 3.62 -12.02
N GLU A 17 -8.07 3.12 -12.95
CA GLU A 17 -8.53 2.25 -14.05
C GLU A 17 -9.13 0.94 -13.55
N ALA A 18 -8.60 0.38 -12.48
CA ALA A 18 -9.13 -0.84 -11.86
C ALA A 18 -10.38 -0.60 -11.01
N SER A 19 -10.67 0.64 -10.65
CA SER A 19 -11.83 1.00 -9.84
C SER A 19 -13.11 1.06 -10.68
N SER A 20 -14.21 0.63 -10.11
CA SER A 20 -15.55 0.80 -10.70
C SER A 20 -16.14 2.19 -10.49
N LYS A 21 -15.47 3.02 -9.68
CA LYS A 21 -15.92 4.37 -9.35
C LYS A 21 -15.47 5.37 -10.40
N THR A 22 -16.25 6.44 -10.55
CA THR A 22 -15.84 7.60 -11.37
C THR A 22 -14.78 8.41 -10.65
N GLN A 23 -13.98 9.17 -11.38
CA GLN A 23 -13.01 10.10 -10.78
C GLN A 23 -13.66 11.07 -9.80
N ARG A 24 -14.87 11.51 -10.10
CA ARG A 24 -15.63 12.39 -9.21
C ARG A 24 -15.96 11.73 -7.87
N GLU A 25 -16.42 10.49 -7.91
CA GLU A 25 -16.70 9.72 -6.69
C GLU A 25 -15.44 9.48 -5.86
N ILE A 26 -14.33 9.13 -6.51
CA ILE A 26 -13.04 8.94 -5.85
C ILE A 26 -12.58 10.26 -5.20
N ALA A 27 -12.64 11.36 -5.92
CA ALA A 27 -12.25 12.67 -5.41
C ALA A 27 -13.10 13.10 -4.20
N GLU A 28 -14.41 12.91 -4.26
CA GLU A 28 -15.34 13.20 -3.15
C GLU A 28 -15.01 12.36 -1.92
N GLN A 29 -14.84 11.06 -2.10
CA GLN A 29 -14.52 10.13 -1.00
C GLN A 29 -13.15 10.41 -0.39
N ALA A 30 -12.18 10.83 -1.19
CA ALA A 30 -10.85 11.20 -0.72
C ALA A 30 -10.77 12.64 -0.18
N GLY A 31 -11.87 13.39 -0.19
CA GLY A 31 -11.95 14.72 0.39
C GLY A 31 -11.37 15.83 -0.49
N PHE A 32 -11.27 15.62 -1.79
CA PHE A 32 -10.88 16.67 -2.74
C PHE A 32 -12.09 17.49 -3.18
N ARG A 33 -11.91 18.80 -3.26
CA ARG A 33 -12.98 19.72 -3.68
C ARG A 33 -13.32 19.59 -5.17
N HIS A 34 -12.32 19.27 -6.00
CA HIS A 34 -12.45 19.23 -7.45
C HIS A 34 -11.87 17.94 -8.02
N SER A 35 -12.60 17.30 -8.91
CA SER A 35 -12.17 16.06 -9.57
C SER A 35 -11.00 16.26 -10.55
N ASN A 36 -10.80 17.48 -11.05
CA ASN A 36 -9.67 17.80 -11.94
C ASN A 36 -8.31 17.67 -11.25
N VAL A 37 -8.25 17.84 -9.93
CA VAL A 37 -7.02 17.60 -9.15
C VAL A 37 -6.59 16.14 -9.29
N LEU A 38 -7.54 15.22 -9.27
CA LEU A 38 -7.27 13.80 -9.46
C LEU A 38 -6.69 13.52 -10.85
N SER A 39 -7.23 14.16 -11.89
CA SER A 39 -6.70 14.06 -13.26
C SER A 39 -5.27 14.60 -13.35
N MET A 40 -4.96 15.69 -12.69
CA MET A 40 -3.62 16.28 -12.67
C MET A 40 -2.61 15.39 -11.92
N MET A 41 -3.02 14.77 -10.81
CA MET A 41 -2.18 13.82 -10.09
C MET A 41 -1.95 12.55 -10.90
N ARG A 42 -2.99 12.05 -11.55
CA ARG A 42 -2.93 10.88 -12.43
C ARG A 42 -2.00 11.06 -13.62
N SER A 43 -1.97 12.24 -14.20
CA SER A 43 -1.08 12.59 -15.33
C SER A 43 0.36 12.90 -14.92
N GLY A 44 0.61 13.10 -13.63
CA GLY A 44 1.91 13.51 -13.11
C GLY A 44 2.17 15.01 -13.16
N GLU A 45 1.21 15.82 -13.58
CA GLU A 45 1.32 17.30 -13.56
C GLU A 45 1.46 17.84 -12.14
N THR A 46 0.79 17.20 -11.18
CA THR A 46 0.82 17.56 -9.77
C THR A 46 1.18 16.34 -8.95
N LYS A 47 2.03 16.51 -7.95
CA LYS A 47 2.36 15.45 -7.00
C LYS A 47 1.14 15.05 -6.19
N VAL A 48 1.05 13.76 -5.86
CA VAL A 48 0.07 13.25 -4.90
C VAL A 48 0.52 13.65 -3.50
N PRO A 49 -0.25 14.44 -2.75
CA PRO A 49 0.13 14.76 -1.36
C PRO A 49 0.19 13.49 -0.51
N ILE A 50 1.32 13.26 0.15
CA ILE A 50 1.52 12.07 0.98
C ILE A 50 0.44 11.95 2.05
N SER A 51 0.04 13.08 2.65
CA SER A 51 -1.01 13.13 3.66
C SER A 51 -2.40 12.70 3.15
N ARG A 52 -2.61 12.70 1.83
CA ARG A 52 -3.89 12.30 1.21
C ARG A 52 -3.88 10.86 0.70
N ILE A 53 -2.75 10.20 0.73
CA ILE A 53 -2.64 8.80 0.27
C ILE A 53 -3.55 7.86 1.06
N PRO A 54 -3.67 7.95 2.40
CA PRO A 54 -4.62 7.10 3.11
C PRO A 54 -6.06 7.23 2.61
N ASP A 55 -6.54 8.45 2.43
CA ASP A 55 -7.91 8.72 1.94
C ASP A 55 -8.10 8.22 0.50
N LEU A 56 -7.10 8.42 -0.37
CA LEU A 56 -7.11 7.91 -1.74
C LEU A 56 -7.10 6.38 -1.77
N ALA A 57 -6.27 5.75 -0.96
CA ALA A 57 -6.19 4.30 -0.87
C ALA A 57 -7.52 3.70 -0.41
N ASP A 58 -8.18 4.30 0.57
CA ASP A 58 -9.51 3.89 1.02
C ASP A 58 -10.55 4.04 -0.09
N ALA A 59 -10.57 5.19 -0.75
CA ALA A 59 -11.52 5.46 -1.85
C ALA A 59 -11.33 4.48 -3.03
N LEU A 60 -10.08 4.14 -3.33
CA LEU A 60 -9.71 3.23 -4.42
C LEU A 60 -9.72 1.75 -4.02
N ARG A 61 -9.85 1.46 -2.73
CA ARG A 61 -9.75 0.12 -2.16
C ARG A 61 -8.44 -0.59 -2.52
N VAL A 62 -7.35 0.16 -2.42
CA VAL A 62 -5.99 -0.37 -2.62
C VAL A 62 -5.22 -0.35 -1.30
N PRO A 63 -4.18 -1.19 -1.18
CA PRO A 63 -3.33 -1.20 0.00
C PRO A 63 -2.68 0.16 0.24
N HIS A 64 -2.68 0.61 1.51
CA HIS A 64 -2.10 1.89 1.90
C HIS A 64 -0.57 1.90 1.78
N VAL A 65 0.07 0.85 2.32
CA VAL A 65 1.53 0.82 2.46
C VAL A 65 2.27 0.83 1.12
N PRO A 66 1.94 0.01 0.11
CA PRO A 66 2.61 0.07 -1.18
C PRO A 66 2.46 1.44 -1.86
N PHE A 67 1.30 2.05 -1.79
CA PHE A 67 1.06 3.37 -2.37
C PHE A 67 1.89 4.45 -1.65
N LEU A 68 1.89 4.41 -0.32
CA LEU A 68 2.65 5.34 0.51
C LEU A 68 4.16 5.20 0.27
N LEU A 69 4.70 3.98 0.27
CA LEU A 69 6.12 3.73 0.03
C LEU A 69 6.56 4.17 -1.36
N THR A 70 5.74 3.95 -2.38
CA THR A 70 6.01 4.42 -3.75
C THR A 70 6.17 5.94 -3.78
N ALA A 71 5.28 6.67 -3.12
CA ALA A 71 5.33 8.13 -3.05
C ALA A 71 6.54 8.63 -2.24
N ILE A 72 6.84 8.01 -1.11
CA ILE A 72 7.99 8.39 -0.29
C ILE A 72 9.29 8.14 -1.06
N GLU A 73 9.43 7.01 -1.74
CA GLU A 73 10.61 6.70 -2.54
C GLU A 73 10.83 7.72 -3.66
N GLU A 74 9.76 8.12 -4.34
CA GLU A 74 9.85 9.07 -5.45
C GLU A 74 10.08 10.50 -4.97
N TYR A 75 9.34 10.97 -3.96
CA TYR A 75 9.36 12.37 -3.53
C TYR A 75 10.43 12.67 -2.47
N HIS A 76 10.79 11.69 -1.68
CA HIS A 76 11.72 11.81 -0.55
C HIS A 76 12.62 10.58 -0.45
N PRO A 77 13.51 10.36 -1.45
CA PRO A 77 14.35 9.17 -1.48
C PRO A 77 15.27 9.05 -0.26
N GLU A 78 15.72 10.16 0.29
CA GLU A 78 16.53 10.16 1.51
C GLU A 78 15.76 9.67 2.74
N VAL A 79 14.48 10.04 2.85
CA VAL A 79 13.60 9.56 3.93
C VAL A 79 13.33 8.07 3.76
N HIS A 80 13.06 7.64 2.54
CA HIS A 80 12.84 6.24 2.18
C HIS A 80 14.05 5.38 2.59
N GLN A 81 15.27 5.84 2.27
CA GLN A 81 16.50 5.15 2.64
C GLN A 81 16.63 4.98 4.15
N VAL A 82 16.38 6.04 4.93
CA VAL A 82 16.45 5.99 6.41
C VAL A 82 15.41 5.03 6.97
N LEU A 83 14.18 5.07 6.46
CA LEU A 83 13.13 4.14 6.89
C LEU A 83 13.53 2.69 6.65
N PHE A 84 14.14 2.39 5.51
CA PHE A 84 14.62 1.06 5.18
C PHE A 84 15.75 0.60 6.09
N GLU A 85 16.69 1.49 6.43
CA GLU A 85 17.80 1.17 7.35
C GLU A 85 17.32 0.81 8.75
N TYR A 86 16.29 1.50 9.25
CA TYR A 86 15.80 1.32 10.62
C TYR A 86 14.69 0.27 10.75
N PHE A 87 13.83 0.13 9.76
CA PHE A 87 12.70 -0.80 9.79
C PHE A 87 12.93 -2.08 8.97
N GLY A 88 14.14 -2.27 8.47
CA GLY A 88 14.53 -3.43 7.68
C GLY A 88 14.48 -3.16 6.18
N ALA A 89 15.38 -3.85 5.46
CA ALA A 89 15.50 -3.77 4.03
C ALA A 89 14.19 -4.21 3.36
N GLY A 90 13.47 -3.25 2.86
CA GLY A 90 12.28 -3.40 2.03
C GLY A 90 11.37 -4.55 2.42
N LEU A 91 10.22 -4.25 2.95
CA LEU A 91 9.22 -5.30 3.11
C LEU A 91 9.02 -6.01 1.77
N SER A 92 9.29 -7.29 1.74
CA SER A 92 8.98 -8.13 0.58
C SER A 92 7.48 -8.08 0.30
N ARG A 93 7.07 -8.44 -0.89
CA ARG A 93 5.64 -8.54 -1.23
C ARG A 93 4.88 -9.42 -0.23
N SER A 94 5.49 -10.52 0.21
CA SER A 94 4.89 -11.41 1.20
C SER A 94 4.69 -10.74 2.55
N GLU A 95 5.65 -9.95 2.99
CA GLU A 95 5.54 -9.20 4.25
C GLU A 95 4.48 -8.11 4.17
N LEU A 96 4.35 -7.42 3.04
CA LEU A 96 3.28 -6.45 2.82
C LEU A 96 1.90 -7.09 2.88
N ILE A 97 1.72 -8.25 2.22
CA ILE A 97 0.48 -9.01 2.27
C ILE A 97 0.18 -9.46 3.71
N LEU A 98 1.19 -9.91 4.43
CA LEU A 98 1.04 -10.31 5.84
C LEU A 98 0.56 -9.15 6.70
N LEU A 99 1.13 -7.97 6.53
CA LEU A 99 0.69 -6.77 7.26
C LEU A 99 -0.76 -6.41 6.95
N GLU A 100 -1.20 -6.55 5.72
CA GLU A 100 -2.60 -6.32 5.33
C GLU A 100 -3.54 -7.32 5.98
N VAL A 101 -3.22 -8.59 5.92
CA VAL A 101 -4.00 -9.66 6.56
C VAL A 101 -4.08 -9.44 8.07
N PHE A 102 -2.97 -9.05 8.68
CA PHE A 102 -2.90 -8.72 10.10
C PHE A 102 -3.81 -7.52 10.44
N ASP A 103 -3.75 -6.47 9.63
CA ASP A 103 -4.56 -5.26 9.86
C ASP A 103 -6.05 -5.55 9.67
N GLU A 104 -6.42 -6.30 8.66
CA GLU A 104 -7.80 -6.74 8.42
C GLU A 104 -8.33 -7.58 9.60
N ALA A 105 -7.52 -8.53 10.07
CA ALA A 105 -7.90 -9.37 11.21
C ALA A 105 -8.12 -8.54 12.48
N ARG A 106 -7.25 -7.56 12.74
CA ARG A 106 -7.35 -6.67 13.89
C ARG A 106 -8.59 -5.77 13.83
N HIS A 107 -8.99 -5.33 12.64
CA HIS A 107 -10.23 -4.56 12.45
C HIS A 107 -11.49 -5.41 12.64
N ALA A 108 -11.44 -6.67 12.20
CA ALA A 108 -12.56 -7.60 12.37
C ALA A 108 -12.78 -8.01 13.85
N ALA A 109 -11.69 -8.26 14.57
CA ALA A 109 -11.70 -8.62 15.98
C ALA A 109 -10.41 -8.13 16.66
N PRO A 110 -10.48 -7.03 17.43
CA PRO A 110 -9.29 -6.47 18.06
C PRO A 110 -8.55 -7.47 18.94
N PHE A 111 -7.24 -7.55 18.76
CA PHE A 111 -6.34 -8.37 19.57
C PHE A 111 -5.00 -7.66 19.73
N GLU A 112 -4.22 -8.10 20.72
CA GLU A 112 -2.85 -7.62 20.92
C GLU A 112 -1.85 -8.72 20.58
N MET A 113 -0.69 -8.32 20.09
CA MET A 113 0.42 -9.23 19.82
C MET A 113 1.14 -9.52 21.14
N ASP A 114 0.83 -10.66 21.71
CA ASP A 114 1.55 -11.18 22.88
C ASP A 114 2.49 -12.34 22.50
N ALA A 115 3.25 -12.82 23.46
CA ALA A 115 4.19 -13.93 23.24
C ALA A 115 3.49 -15.23 22.82
N GLY A 116 2.28 -15.48 23.30
CA GLY A 116 1.50 -16.65 22.92
C GLY A 116 1.09 -16.62 21.47
N LEU A 117 0.54 -15.51 21.02
CA LEU A 117 0.16 -15.31 19.61
C LEU A 117 1.38 -15.35 18.68
N CYS A 118 2.50 -14.73 19.06
CA CYS A 118 3.75 -14.82 18.30
C CYS A 118 4.21 -16.27 18.12
N ASN A 119 4.15 -17.09 19.16
CA ASN A 119 4.53 -18.50 19.08
C ASN A 119 3.60 -19.30 18.15
N VAL A 120 2.30 -19.09 18.24
CA VAL A 120 1.31 -19.76 17.37
C VAL A 120 1.56 -19.39 15.90
N LEU A 121 1.79 -18.11 15.61
CA LEU A 121 2.09 -17.65 14.25
C LEU A 121 3.41 -18.23 13.74
N LEU A 122 4.45 -18.28 14.57
CA LEU A 122 5.74 -18.85 14.20
C LEU A 122 5.59 -20.34 13.83
N GLU A 123 4.91 -21.12 14.66
CA GLU A 123 4.66 -22.54 14.39
C GLU A 123 3.87 -22.74 13.10
N LEU A 124 2.84 -21.93 12.87
CA LEU A 124 2.03 -21.98 11.66
C LEU A 124 2.88 -21.72 10.41
N PHE A 125 3.68 -20.65 10.40
CA PHE A 125 4.53 -20.31 9.26
C PHE A 125 5.61 -21.34 8.99
N VAL A 126 6.23 -21.89 10.02
CA VAL A 126 7.22 -22.98 9.89
C VAL A 126 6.56 -24.22 9.28
N PHE A 127 5.38 -24.60 9.76
CA PHE A 127 4.62 -25.72 9.22
C PHE A 127 4.28 -25.54 7.73
N VAL A 128 3.75 -24.37 7.37
CA VAL A 128 3.43 -24.03 5.97
C VAL A 128 4.69 -24.05 5.10
N GLY A 129 5.82 -23.54 5.61
CA GLY A 129 7.10 -23.57 4.91
C GLY A 129 7.59 -24.98 4.60
N HIS A 130 7.40 -25.92 5.53
CA HIS A 130 7.74 -27.34 5.31
C HIS A 130 6.83 -27.98 4.25
N MET A 131 5.52 -27.72 4.32
CA MET A 131 4.59 -28.24 3.32
C MET A 131 4.94 -27.78 1.89
N HIS A 132 5.32 -26.51 1.73
CA HIS A 132 5.70 -25.98 0.42
C HIS A 132 6.98 -26.64 -0.12
N LYS A 133 7.92 -27.03 0.72
CA LYS A 133 9.13 -27.77 0.30
C LYS A 133 8.80 -29.18 -0.19
N GLU A 134 7.86 -29.85 0.44
CA GLU A 134 7.44 -31.21 0.05
C GLU A 134 6.67 -31.23 -1.27
N ILE A 135 5.86 -30.18 -1.55
CA ILE A 135 5.07 -30.09 -2.78
C ILE A 135 5.94 -29.64 -3.97
N GLY A 136 7.03 -28.89 -3.70
CA GLY A 136 7.93 -28.33 -4.72
C GLY A 136 9.09 -29.25 -5.14
N SER A 137 9.17 -30.44 -4.59
CA SER A 137 10.22 -31.42 -4.91
C SER A 137 9.74 -32.55 -5.84
#